data_2bf5446423fce0b50e468b5b210900bf
#
_entry.id   2bf5446423fce0b50e468b5b210900bf
#
_cell.length_a   1.000
_cell.length_b   1.000
_cell.length_c   1.000
_cell.angle_alpha   90.00
_cell.angle_beta   90.00
_cell.angle_gamma   90.00
#
_symmetry.space_group_name_H-M   'P 1'
#
loop_
_entity.id
_entity.type
_entity.pdbx_description
1 polymer ?
#
loop_
_entity_poly.entity_id
_entity_poly.type
_entity_poly.pdbx_seq_one_letter_code
_entity_poly.pdbx_strand_id
1 'polypeptide(L)'
;MERMWTSMKKIITVIVCSISFLVLSACVSNKKLILPESERISVIYLQKSIYGEIKKISKREEISELIKELQKQSKSTTLKSVNDQPTNVKDYIIIKFYHQNEEKDSLVYLYTMKEKQYIEQPYVGIWEVGPDIANRIEESYSS
;
A
#
# COMPACT_ATOMS: atom_id res chain seq x y z
N MET A 1 -45.08 -16.52 35.60
CA MET A 1 -44.54 -15.19 35.19
C MET A 1 -43.01 -15.07 35.33
N GLU A 2 -42.42 -15.57 36.39
CA GLU A 2 -40.93 -15.46 36.57
C GLU A 2 -40.10 -16.19 35.54
N ARG A 3 -40.52 -17.34 35.03
CA ARG A 3 -39.78 -18.10 33.99
C ARG A 3 -39.74 -17.36 32.66
N MET A 4 -40.79 -16.64 32.28
CA MET A 4 -40.79 -15.83 31.03
C MET A 4 -39.87 -14.62 31.15
N TRP A 5 -39.85 -13.97 32.31
CA TRP A 5 -39.00 -12.82 32.60
C TRP A 5 -37.50 -13.16 32.55
N THR A 6 -37.09 -14.30 33.11
CA THR A 6 -35.70 -14.79 33.07
C THR A 6 -35.27 -15.24 31.68
N SER A 7 -36.19 -15.82 30.90
CA SER A 7 -35.92 -16.18 29.50
C SER A 7 -35.73 -14.94 28.61
N MET A 8 -36.57 -13.92 28.76
CA MET A 8 -36.44 -12.65 28.04
C MET A 8 -35.12 -11.94 28.36
N LYS A 9 -34.70 -11.90 29.63
CA LYS A 9 -33.41 -11.32 30.03
C LYS A 9 -32.23 -12.03 29.36
N LYS A 10 -32.23 -13.37 29.28
CA LYS A 10 -31.21 -14.16 28.64
C LYS A 10 -31.14 -13.87 27.13
N ILE A 11 -32.29 -13.74 26.47
CA ILE A 11 -32.36 -13.42 25.02
C ILE A 11 -31.81 -12.01 24.76
N ILE A 12 -32.20 -11.03 25.57
CA ILE A 12 -31.69 -9.66 25.46
C ILE A 12 -30.17 -9.61 25.67
N THR A 13 -29.65 -10.34 26.65
CA THR A 13 -28.21 -10.39 26.93
C THR A 13 -27.44 -11.00 25.75
N VAL A 14 -27.96 -12.07 25.15
CA VAL A 14 -27.32 -12.70 23.96
C VAL A 14 -27.35 -11.76 22.78
N ILE A 15 -28.43 -11.03 22.53
CA ILE A 15 -28.54 -10.05 21.44
C ILE A 15 -27.55 -8.90 21.63
N VAL A 16 -27.45 -8.37 22.86
CA VAL A 16 -26.51 -7.28 23.17
C VAL A 16 -25.07 -7.74 23.02
N CYS A 17 -24.69 -8.95 23.44
CA CYS A 17 -23.36 -9.52 23.23
C CYS A 17 -23.02 -9.71 21.73
N SER A 18 -23.98 -10.23 20.92
CA SER A 18 -23.74 -10.42 19.50
C SER A 18 -23.56 -9.10 18.72
N ILE A 19 -24.30 -8.05 19.11
CA ILE A 19 -24.13 -6.71 18.52
C ILE A 19 -22.77 -6.13 18.90
N SER A 20 -22.29 -6.34 20.12
CA SER A 20 -20.96 -5.86 20.56
C SER A 20 -19.79 -6.50 19.77
N PHE A 21 -19.91 -7.75 19.33
CA PHE A 21 -18.91 -8.41 18.50
C PHE A 21 -18.83 -7.87 17.06
N LEU A 22 -19.92 -7.32 16.53
CA LEU A 22 -19.97 -6.78 15.17
C LEU A 22 -19.30 -5.39 15.04
N VAL A 23 -19.16 -4.65 16.14
CA VAL A 23 -18.56 -3.29 16.10
C VAL A 23 -17.04 -3.32 16.19
N LEU A 24 -16.41 -4.42 16.58
CA LEU A 24 -14.96 -4.54 16.74
C LEU A 24 -14.21 -4.79 15.42
N SER A 25 -14.93 -5.06 14.32
CA SER A 25 -14.32 -5.38 13.03
C SER A 25 -14.05 -4.15 12.14
N ALA A 26 -14.37 -2.94 12.57
CA ALA A 26 -14.40 -1.75 11.71
C ALA A 26 -13.21 -0.79 11.83
N CYS A 27 -12.14 -1.17 12.53
CA CYS A 27 -10.89 -0.39 12.53
C CYS A 27 -9.86 -0.92 11.56
N VAL A 28 -10.23 -1.12 10.30
CA VAL A 28 -9.25 -1.09 9.21
C VAL A 28 -8.97 0.39 8.96
N SER A 29 -7.84 0.86 9.44
CA SER A 29 -7.32 2.19 9.11
C SER A 29 -7.18 2.29 7.60
N ASN A 30 -8.10 2.99 6.93
CA ASN A 30 -8.05 3.29 5.49
C ASN A 30 -6.94 4.31 5.21
N LYS A 31 -5.71 3.94 5.52
CA LYS A 31 -4.53 4.77 5.29
C LYS A 31 -4.28 4.81 3.79
N LYS A 32 -4.42 5.95 3.18
CA LYS A 32 -4.10 6.12 1.75
C LYS A 32 -2.58 6.12 1.55
N LEU A 33 -2.13 5.55 0.43
CA LEU A 33 -0.75 5.70 -0.01
C LEU A 33 -0.52 7.17 -0.40
N ILE A 34 0.45 7.82 0.25
CA ILE A 34 0.78 9.22 0.02
C ILE A 34 1.99 9.28 -0.90
N LEU A 35 1.74 9.59 -2.17
CA LEU A 35 2.79 9.84 -3.17
C LEU A 35 2.87 11.34 -3.46
N PRO A 36 4.02 11.81 -3.97
CA PRO A 36 4.16 13.21 -4.37
C PRO A 36 3.23 13.55 -5.54
N GLU A 37 2.86 14.82 -5.64
CA GLU A 37 2.09 15.35 -6.77
C GLU A 37 2.92 15.23 -8.06
N SER A 38 2.29 14.73 -9.14
CA SER A 38 2.99 14.46 -10.40
C SER A 38 3.64 15.71 -11.00
N GLU A 39 3.03 16.89 -10.79
CA GLU A 39 3.51 18.18 -11.26
C GLU A 39 4.84 18.57 -10.63
N ARG A 40 5.14 18.07 -9.45
CA ARG A 40 6.38 18.34 -8.70
C ARG A 40 7.51 17.37 -9.02
N ILE A 41 7.22 16.30 -9.79
CA ILE A 41 8.20 15.27 -10.13
C ILE A 41 8.83 15.57 -11.48
N SER A 42 10.16 15.61 -11.53
CA SER A 42 10.93 15.76 -12.76
C SER A 42 11.22 14.42 -13.44
N VAL A 43 11.45 13.37 -12.63
CA VAL A 43 11.80 12.05 -13.14
C VAL A 43 11.47 10.98 -12.09
N ILE A 44 11.10 9.79 -12.56
CA ILE A 44 11.00 8.58 -11.72
C ILE A 44 12.08 7.61 -12.18
N TYR A 45 12.83 7.05 -11.24
CA TYR A 45 13.70 5.91 -11.48
C TYR A 45 13.11 4.66 -10.88
N LEU A 46 13.02 3.61 -11.69
CA LEU A 46 12.70 2.26 -11.26
C LEU A 46 14.02 1.49 -11.21
N GLN A 47 14.36 0.91 -10.07
CA GLN A 47 15.60 0.18 -9.89
C GLN A 47 15.34 -1.20 -9.31
N LYS A 48 15.69 -2.26 -10.02
CA LYS A 48 15.62 -3.65 -9.54
C LYS A 48 16.69 -3.88 -8.48
N SER A 49 16.27 -3.99 -7.21
CA SER A 49 17.17 -4.10 -6.06
C SER A 49 18.26 -3.00 -6.00
N ILE A 50 19.21 -3.09 -5.06
CA ILE A 50 20.23 -2.04 -4.87
C ILE A 50 21.24 -1.96 -6.03
N TYR A 51 21.51 -3.09 -6.68
CA TYR A 51 22.53 -3.20 -7.75
C TYR A 51 21.96 -3.57 -9.11
N GLY A 52 20.64 -3.60 -9.24
CA GLY A 52 19.98 -4.04 -10.46
C GLY A 52 19.84 -2.94 -11.51
N GLU A 53 19.20 -3.33 -12.60
CA GLU A 53 18.88 -2.47 -13.74
C GLU A 53 18.07 -1.25 -13.31
N ILE A 54 18.36 -0.10 -13.95
CA ILE A 54 17.68 1.16 -13.70
C ILE A 54 16.95 1.59 -14.97
N LYS A 55 15.65 1.81 -14.85
CA LYS A 55 14.81 2.43 -15.89
C LYS A 55 14.44 3.84 -15.48
N LYS A 56 14.53 4.78 -16.42
CA LYS A 56 14.17 6.18 -16.23
C LYS A 56 12.84 6.49 -16.91
N ILE A 57 11.92 7.11 -16.18
CA ILE A 57 10.66 7.66 -16.68
C ILE A 57 10.73 9.17 -16.55
N SER A 58 10.70 9.90 -17.68
CA SER A 58 10.84 11.36 -17.70
C SER A 58 9.69 12.06 -18.45
N LYS A 59 8.85 11.32 -19.15
CA LYS A 59 7.67 11.90 -19.80
C LYS A 59 6.59 12.21 -18.75
N ARG A 60 6.09 13.44 -18.77
CA ARG A 60 5.13 13.93 -17.79
C ARG A 60 3.86 13.09 -17.74
N GLU A 61 3.38 12.65 -18.88
CA GLU A 61 2.19 11.81 -19.00
C GLU A 61 2.40 10.46 -18.30
N GLU A 62 3.53 9.81 -18.54
CA GLU A 62 3.89 8.52 -17.95
C GLU A 62 4.06 8.65 -16.42
N ILE A 63 4.68 9.74 -15.95
CA ILE A 63 4.84 10.04 -14.51
C ILE A 63 3.46 10.19 -13.85
N SER A 64 2.58 11.03 -14.45
CA SER A 64 1.25 11.29 -13.92
C SER A 64 0.40 10.03 -13.88
N GLU A 65 0.46 9.22 -14.92
CA GLU A 65 -0.29 7.99 -15.02
C GLU A 65 0.17 6.95 -13.98
N LEU A 66 1.49 6.75 -13.85
CA LEU A 66 2.04 5.83 -12.86
C LEU A 66 1.65 6.22 -11.43
N ILE A 67 1.78 7.48 -11.05
CA ILE A 67 1.40 7.96 -9.71
C ILE A 67 -0.09 7.75 -9.44
N LYS A 68 -0.96 8.09 -10.41
CA LYS A 68 -2.41 7.89 -10.28
C LYS A 68 -2.79 6.41 -10.13
N GLU A 69 -2.17 5.54 -10.90
CA GLU A 69 -2.43 4.10 -10.82
C GLU A 69 -1.98 3.51 -9.48
N LEU A 70 -0.78 3.85 -9.03
CA LEU A 70 -0.28 3.44 -7.73
C LEU A 70 -1.23 3.85 -6.60
N GLN A 71 -1.73 5.08 -6.61
CA GLN A 71 -2.68 5.57 -5.61
C GLN A 71 -4.06 4.89 -5.71
N LYS A 72 -4.56 4.69 -6.94
CA LYS A 72 -5.90 4.13 -7.17
C LYS A 72 -5.98 2.64 -6.83
N GLN A 73 -4.93 1.87 -7.12
CA GLN A 73 -4.92 0.42 -6.96
C GLN A 73 -4.34 -0.04 -5.61
N SER A 74 -3.90 0.88 -4.76
CA SER A 74 -3.35 0.57 -3.45
C SER A 74 -4.45 0.41 -2.40
N LYS A 75 -4.43 -0.72 -1.68
CA LYS A 75 -5.31 -1.01 -0.56
C LYS A 75 -4.52 -1.07 0.72
N SER A 76 -4.95 -0.34 1.73
CA SER A 76 -4.31 -0.34 3.05
C SER A 76 -4.27 -1.75 3.64
N THR A 77 -3.15 -2.08 4.31
CA THR A 77 -2.99 -3.32 5.07
C THR A 77 -2.79 -3.01 6.55
N THR A 78 -2.77 -4.05 7.38
CA THR A 78 -2.39 -3.96 8.80
C THR A 78 -0.88 -4.14 9.02
N LEU A 79 -0.12 -4.40 7.95
CA LEU A 79 1.32 -4.56 8.00
C LEU A 79 1.98 -3.21 8.32
N LYS A 80 3.06 -3.26 9.09
CA LYS A 80 3.80 -2.07 9.50
C LYS A 80 5.15 -2.02 8.78
N SER A 81 5.48 -0.86 8.25
CA SER A 81 6.83 -0.55 7.78
C SER A 81 7.62 0.08 8.94
N VAL A 82 8.67 -0.59 9.36
CA VAL A 82 9.49 -0.19 10.52
C VAL A 82 10.98 -0.07 10.18
N ASN A 83 11.34 -0.29 8.94
CA ASN A 83 12.71 -0.25 8.44
C ASN A 83 12.84 0.67 7.23
N ASP A 84 14.07 1.03 6.89
CA ASP A 84 14.38 1.85 5.70
C ASP A 84 14.11 1.11 4.38
N GLN A 85 14.06 -0.22 4.42
CA GLN A 85 13.84 -1.08 3.26
C GLN A 85 13.12 -2.38 3.67
N PRO A 86 12.46 -3.10 2.75
CA PRO A 86 11.86 -4.38 3.03
C PRO A 86 12.90 -5.40 3.51
N THR A 87 12.64 -6.07 4.64
CA THR A 87 13.60 -7.00 5.26
C THR A 87 13.29 -8.47 5.01
N ASN A 88 12.04 -8.79 4.67
CA ASN A 88 11.55 -10.16 4.54
C ASN A 88 11.42 -10.63 3.07
N VAL A 89 11.96 -9.87 2.13
CA VAL A 89 11.94 -10.17 0.70
C VAL A 89 13.33 -10.00 0.11
N LYS A 90 13.66 -10.84 -0.88
CA LYS A 90 14.97 -10.79 -1.54
C LYS A 90 14.97 -9.85 -2.73
N ASP A 91 13.87 -9.84 -3.46
CA ASP A 91 13.73 -9.10 -4.70
C ASP A 91 12.65 -8.03 -4.55
N TYR A 92 13.01 -6.80 -4.90
CA TYR A 92 12.12 -5.64 -4.89
C TYR A 92 12.54 -4.63 -5.95
N ILE A 93 11.60 -3.78 -6.34
CA ILE A 93 11.84 -2.63 -7.19
C ILE A 93 11.78 -1.38 -6.33
N ILE A 94 12.80 -0.56 -6.40
CA ILE A 94 12.84 0.76 -5.77
C ILE A 94 12.24 1.74 -6.76
N ILE A 95 11.19 2.44 -6.38
CA ILE A 95 10.58 3.52 -7.16
C ILE A 95 10.99 4.84 -6.50
N LYS A 96 11.92 5.57 -7.13
CA LYS A 96 12.44 6.85 -6.64
C LYS A 96 11.81 8.01 -7.40
N PHE A 97 11.25 8.96 -6.67
CA PHE A 97 10.63 10.17 -7.21
C PHE A 97 11.57 11.36 -6.98
N TYR A 98 12.10 11.92 -8.05
CA TYR A 98 12.96 13.10 -8.01
C TYR A 98 12.12 14.36 -8.17
N HIS A 99 12.13 15.21 -7.15
CA HIS A 99 11.36 16.43 -7.12
C HIS A 99 12.07 17.55 -7.90
N GLN A 100 11.27 18.44 -8.50
CA GLN A 100 11.78 19.67 -9.06
C GLN A 100 12.12 20.62 -7.92
N ASN A 101 13.33 21.13 -7.90
CA ASN A 101 13.80 22.14 -6.92
C ASN A 101 13.81 21.70 -5.43
N GLU A 102 13.84 20.41 -5.15
CA GLU A 102 13.99 19.88 -3.79
C GLU A 102 15.26 19.01 -3.69
N GLU A 103 15.97 19.10 -2.56
CA GLU A 103 17.14 18.25 -2.30
C GLU A 103 16.77 16.83 -1.86
N LYS A 104 15.51 16.61 -1.47
CA LYS A 104 15.06 15.32 -0.94
C LYS A 104 14.19 14.60 -1.93
N ASP A 105 14.63 13.40 -2.29
CA ASP A 105 13.85 12.45 -3.06
C ASP A 105 12.90 11.68 -2.14
N SER A 106 11.79 11.22 -2.69
CA SER A 106 10.92 10.26 -2.03
C SER A 106 11.01 8.90 -2.72
N LEU A 107 10.78 7.84 -1.98
CA LEU A 107 10.83 6.49 -2.54
C LEU A 107 9.78 5.57 -1.91
N VAL A 108 9.43 4.54 -2.67
CA VAL A 108 8.67 3.38 -2.21
C VAL A 108 9.30 2.11 -2.78
N TYR A 109 9.01 0.99 -2.14
CA TYR A 109 9.45 -0.33 -2.58
C TYR A 109 8.27 -1.14 -3.08
N LEU A 110 8.39 -1.74 -4.26
CA LEU A 110 7.42 -2.68 -4.80
C LEU A 110 8.01 -4.09 -4.72
N TYR A 111 7.29 -5.03 -4.15
CA TYR A 111 7.73 -6.43 -4.00
C TYR A 111 6.57 -7.41 -3.96
N THR A 112 6.89 -8.68 -4.18
CA THR A 112 5.96 -9.80 -4.05
C THR A 112 6.25 -10.58 -2.76
N MET A 113 5.21 -10.83 -1.99
CA MET A 113 5.26 -11.68 -0.80
C MET A 113 4.00 -12.54 -0.74
N LYS A 114 4.16 -13.86 -0.62
CA LYS A 114 3.02 -14.83 -0.58
C LYS A 114 2.05 -14.62 -1.75
N GLU A 115 2.57 -14.55 -2.98
CA GLU A 115 1.81 -14.39 -4.23
C GLU A 115 1.03 -13.07 -4.37
N LYS A 116 1.17 -12.15 -3.42
CA LYS A 116 0.58 -10.83 -3.45
C LYS A 116 1.64 -9.76 -3.61
N GLN A 117 1.26 -8.67 -4.24
CA GLN A 117 2.14 -7.54 -4.48
C GLN A 117 1.87 -6.42 -3.48
N TYR A 118 2.95 -5.83 -3.02
CA TYR A 118 2.92 -4.80 -1.99
C TYR A 118 3.76 -3.60 -2.38
N ILE A 119 3.28 -2.42 -2.00
CA ILE A 119 4.08 -1.21 -1.94
C ILE A 119 4.34 -0.89 -0.47
N GLU A 120 5.61 -0.68 -0.14
CA GLU A 120 6.04 -0.22 1.16
C GLU A 120 6.64 1.17 1.07
N GLN A 121 6.13 2.07 1.88
CA GLN A 121 6.72 3.38 2.13
C GLN A 121 7.37 3.33 3.52
N PRO A 122 8.70 3.48 3.63
CA PRO A 122 9.44 3.38 4.88
C PRO A 122 8.82 4.22 5.99
N TYR A 123 8.62 3.58 7.16
CA TYR A 123 8.05 4.19 8.37
C TYR A 123 6.61 4.72 8.23
N VAL A 124 5.99 4.59 7.06
CA VAL A 124 4.63 5.06 6.81
C VAL A 124 3.63 3.91 6.78
N GLY A 125 3.87 2.90 5.96
CA GLY A 125 2.97 1.76 5.85
C GLY A 125 3.25 0.85 4.66
N ILE A 126 2.43 -0.20 4.57
CA ILE A 126 2.47 -1.19 3.51
C ILE A 126 1.06 -1.33 2.92
N TRP A 127 0.96 -1.28 1.60
CA TRP A 127 -0.28 -1.41 0.85
C TRP A 127 -0.21 -2.59 -0.10
N GLU A 128 -1.29 -3.37 -0.19
CA GLU A 128 -1.46 -4.36 -1.25
C GLU A 128 -1.83 -3.64 -2.55
N VAL A 129 -1.19 -4.00 -3.66
CA VAL A 129 -1.45 -3.43 -4.99
C VAL A 129 -1.94 -4.50 -5.97
N GLY A 130 -2.68 -4.08 -6.97
CA GLY A 130 -3.14 -4.97 -8.04
C GLY A 130 -1.98 -5.49 -8.90
N PRO A 131 -2.13 -6.69 -9.50
CA PRO A 131 -1.09 -7.30 -10.33
C PRO A 131 -0.76 -6.48 -11.58
N ASP A 132 -1.69 -5.70 -12.08
CA ASP A 132 -1.51 -4.90 -13.30
C ASP A 132 -0.39 -3.87 -13.16
N ILE A 133 -0.22 -3.27 -11.97
CA ILE A 133 0.83 -2.29 -11.72
C ILE A 133 2.21 -2.94 -11.79
N ALA A 134 2.40 -4.08 -11.13
CA ALA A 134 3.69 -4.70 -11.14
C ALA A 134 4.04 -5.27 -12.51
N ASN A 135 3.07 -5.87 -13.21
CA ASN A 135 3.28 -6.31 -14.57
C ASN A 135 3.71 -5.15 -15.48
N ARG A 136 3.04 -4.00 -15.39
CA ARG A 136 3.40 -2.80 -16.16
C ARG A 136 4.82 -2.31 -15.84
N ILE A 137 5.20 -2.30 -14.56
CA ILE A 137 6.55 -1.91 -14.15
C ILE A 137 7.57 -2.93 -14.65
N GLU A 138 7.32 -4.22 -14.55
CA GLU A 138 8.18 -5.27 -15.08
C GLU A 138 8.33 -5.17 -16.61
N GLU A 139 7.25 -4.96 -17.34
CA GLU A 139 7.27 -4.77 -18.80
C GLU A 139 8.11 -3.55 -19.21
N SER A 140 8.16 -2.51 -18.37
CA SER A 140 8.97 -1.32 -18.66
C SER A 140 10.46 -1.61 -18.74
N TYR A 141 10.95 -2.71 -18.15
CA TYR A 141 12.34 -3.15 -18.25
C TYR A 141 12.61 -3.95 -19.53
N SER A 142 11.56 -4.46 -20.18
CA SER A 142 11.71 -5.29 -21.39
C SER A 142 11.69 -4.46 -22.69
N SER A 143 11.47 -3.15 -22.55
CA SER A 143 11.42 -2.17 -23.66
C SER A 143 12.71 -1.39 -23.74
#